data_69c046df135222fd101f37099c957f91
#
_entry.id   69c046df135222fd101f37099c957f91
#
_cell.length_a   1.000
_cell.length_b   1.000
_cell.length_c   1.000
_cell.angle_alpha   90.00
_cell.angle_beta   90.00
_cell.angle_gamma   90.00
#
_symmetry.space_group_name_H-M   'P 1'
#
loop_
_entity.id
_entity.type
_entity.pdbx_description
1 polymer ?
#
loop_
_entity_poly.entity_id
_entity_poly.type
_entity_poly.pdbx_seq_one_letter_code
_entity_poly.pdbx_strand_id
1 'polypeptide(L)'
;VLLAQNAAGGGVTALFTPNESTTFGMLLALQKSNLAGKLKFVGFDASDKLLGAVEAGQIDALVLQNPFNMGYLAVTAMVDHLRGKSVPPRTDTGAQLVDAKNLSDPKIQELVKPDLAKWLGP
;
A
#
# COMPACT_ATOMS: atom_id res chain seq x y z
N VAL A 1 22.83 -6.30 4.07
CA VAL A 1 22.86 -5.21 5.08
C VAL A 1 22.06 -5.62 6.31
N LEU A 2 20.75 -5.91 6.20
CA LEU A 2 19.89 -6.30 7.34
C LEU A 2 20.40 -7.50 8.14
N LEU A 3 20.84 -8.56 7.45
CA LEU A 3 21.41 -9.75 8.11
C LEU A 3 22.69 -9.43 8.86
N ALA A 4 23.56 -8.58 8.29
CA ALA A 4 24.82 -8.18 8.93
C ALA A 4 24.55 -7.31 10.17
N GLN A 5 23.57 -6.42 10.13
CA GLN A 5 23.20 -5.59 11.27
C GLN A 5 22.56 -6.39 12.41
N ASN A 6 21.70 -7.37 12.10
CA ASN A 6 21.14 -8.27 13.10
C ASN A 6 22.21 -9.20 13.71
N ALA A 7 23.14 -9.70 12.90
CA ALA A 7 24.25 -10.52 13.38
C ALA A 7 25.24 -9.77 14.28
N ALA A 8 25.36 -8.43 14.08
CA ALA A 8 26.22 -7.57 14.89
C ALA A 8 25.56 -7.08 16.21
N GLY A 9 24.36 -7.58 16.53
CA GLY A 9 23.64 -7.18 17.75
C GLY A 9 23.02 -5.77 17.73
N GLY A 10 23.12 -5.06 16.61
CA GLY A 10 22.53 -3.73 16.40
C GLY A 10 21.12 -3.77 15.83
N GLY A 11 20.26 -4.63 16.37
CA GLY A 11 19.02 -5.11 15.80
C GLY A 11 18.13 -4.06 15.11
N VAL A 12 17.97 -4.17 13.80
CA VAL A 12 16.85 -3.57 13.09
C VAL A 12 15.56 -4.23 13.57
N THR A 13 14.70 -3.46 14.21
CA THR A 13 13.44 -3.94 14.80
C THR A 13 12.22 -3.63 13.93
N ALA A 14 12.35 -2.63 13.04
CA ALA A 14 11.27 -2.18 12.18
C ALA A 14 11.78 -1.79 10.79
N LEU A 15 10.92 -1.94 9.79
CA LEU A 15 11.15 -1.64 8.39
C LEU A 15 9.96 -0.88 7.81
N PHE A 16 10.25 0.05 6.91
CA PHE A 16 9.26 0.68 6.05
C PHE A 16 9.73 0.67 4.60
N THR A 17 8.81 0.41 3.68
CA THR A 17 9.08 0.46 2.23
C THR A 17 8.03 1.33 1.54
N PRO A 18 8.43 2.27 0.64
CA PRO A 18 7.58 3.36 0.17
C PRO A 18 6.78 3.08 -1.11
N ASN A 19 6.78 1.86 -1.65
CA ASN A 19 5.99 1.45 -2.81
C ASN A 19 5.86 -0.08 -2.92
N GLU A 20 4.97 -0.56 -3.80
CA GLU A 20 4.68 -1.99 -3.97
C GLU A 20 5.92 -2.82 -4.30
N SER A 21 6.74 -2.40 -5.26
CA SER A 21 7.89 -3.18 -5.73
C SER A 21 8.94 -3.35 -4.65
N THR A 22 9.23 -2.31 -3.87
CA THR A 22 10.16 -2.40 -2.74
C THR A 22 9.57 -3.19 -1.58
N THR A 23 8.26 -3.08 -1.34
CA THR A 23 7.56 -3.87 -0.32
C THR A 23 7.63 -5.36 -0.67
N PHE A 24 7.33 -5.72 -1.91
CA PHE A 24 7.40 -7.11 -2.36
C PHE A 24 8.84 -7.66 -2.34
N GLY A 25 9.81 -6.88 -2.82
CA GLY A 25 11.22 -7.27 -2.79
C GLY A 25 11.74 -7.48 -1.35
N MET A 26 11.33 -6.61 -0.41
CA MET A 26 11.68 -6.75 1.00
C MET A 26 11.02 -7.99 1.63
N LEU A 27 9.73 -8.23 1.34
CA LEU A 27 9.03 -9.43 1.80
C LEU A 27 9.78 -10.71 1.39
N LEU A 28 10.17 -10.82 0.11
CA LEU A 28 10.93 -11.98 -0.38
C LEU A 28 12.28 -12.13 0.33
N ALA A 29 12.99 -11.02 0.58
CA ALA A 29 14.25 -11.03 1.29
C ALA A 29 14.07 -11.49 2.75
N LEU A 30 13.02 -11.03 3.43
CA LEU A 30 12.70 -11.44 4.80
C LEU A 30 12.29 -12.92 4.86
N GLN A 31 11.49 -13.40 3.92
CA GLN A 31 11.12 -14.82 3.81
C GLN A 31 12.36 -15.70 3.61
N LYS A 32 13.22 -15.35 2.65
CA LYS A 32 14.47 -16.10 2.38
C LYS A 32 15.42 -16.13 3.58
N SER A 33 15.38 -15.11 4.42
CA SER A 33 16.23 -14.97 5.60
C SER A 33 15.58 -15.49 6.88
N ASN A 34 14.37 -16.06 6.80
CA ASN A 34 13.57 -16.49 7.95
C ASN A 34 13.30 -15.36 8.98
N LEU A 35 13.18 -14.12 8.51
CA LEU A 35 12.89 -12.92 9.30
C LEU A 35 11.48 -12.37 9.11
N ALA A 36 10.71 -12.88 8.14
CA ALA A 36 9.31 -12.51 7.93
C ALA A 36 8.48 -12.78 9.20
N GLY A 37 7.72 -11.78 9.66
CA GLY A 37 6.96 -11.84 10.91
C GLY A 37 7.78 -11.70 12.20
N LYS A 38 9.10 -11.54 12.12
CA LYS A 38 9.97 -11.34 13.30
C LYS A 38 10.42 -9.89 13.50
N LEU A 39 10.19 -9.05 12.49
CA LEU A 39 10.46 -7.62 12.51
C LEU A 39 9.14 -6.88 12.24
N LYS A 40 8.99 -5.69 12.80
CA LYS A 40 7.88 -4.82 12.42
C LYS A 40 8.06 -4.35 10.99
N PHE A 41 7.12 -4.72 10.12
CA PHE A 41 7.22 -4.38 8.72
C PHE A 41 5.95 -3.67 8.23
N VAL A 42 6.11 -2.41 7.84
CA VAL A 42 5.07 -1.62 7.19
C VAL A 42 5.47 -1.39 5.73
N GLY A 43 4.60 -1.80 4.82
CA GLY A 43 4.78 -1.63 3.39
C GLY A 43 3.86 -0.55 2.82
N PHE A 44 3.88 -0.43 1.49
CA PHE A 44 3.11 0.56 0.75
C PHE A 44 2.48 -0.10 -0.47
N ASP A 45 1.25 0.33 -0.83
CA ASP A 45 0.39 -0.25 -1.84
C ASP A 45 -0.04 -1.70 -1.52
N ALA A 46 -0.86 -2.30 -2.38
CA ALA A 46 -1.37 -3.65 -2.20
C ALA A 46 -1.36 -4.44 -3.50
N SER A 47 -1.07 -5.73 -3.34
CA SER A 47 -1.35 -6.78 -4.32
C SER A 47 -1.85 -7.99 -3.57
N ASP A 48 -2.44 -8.97 -4.25
CA ASP A 48 -2.92 -10.20 -3.60
C ASP A 48 -1.85 -10.88 -2.75
N LYS A 49 -0.59 -10.83 -3.21
CA LYS A 49 0.55 -11.39 -2.47
C LYS A 49 0.88 -10.63 -1.20
N LEU A 50 0.82 -9.28 -1.24
CA LEU A 50 1.07 -8.45 -0.08
C LEU A 50 -0.07 -8.55 0.94
N LEU A 51 -1.32 -8.60 0.48
CA LEU A 51 -2.49 -8.81 1.33
C LEU A 51 -2.42 -10.17 2.03
N GLY A 52 -2.09 -11.24 1.29
CA GLY A 52 -1.87 -12.57 1.88
C GLY A 52 -0.72 -12.60 2.89
N ALA A 53 0.31 -11.78 2.71
CA ALA A 53 1.40 -11.65 3.68
C ALA A 53 0.98 -10.89 4.95
N VAL A 54 0.04 -9.95 4.86
CA VAL A 54 -0.59 -9.32 6.03
C VAL A 54 -1.42 -10.35 6.79
N GLU A 55 -2.26 -11.13 6.12
CA GLU A 55 -3.05 -12.21 6.73
C GLU A 55 -2.17 -13.25 7.43
N ALA A 56 -1.02 -13.57 6.82
CA ALA A 56 -0.04 -14.52 7.38
C ALA A 56 0.84 -13.92 8.50
N GLY A 57 0.65 -12.64 8.87
CA GLY A 57 1.46 -11.96 9.89
C GLY A 57 2.93 -11.71 9.48
N GLN A 58 3.24 -11.74 8.19
CA GLN A 58 4.58 -11.47 7.66
C GLN A 58 4.82 -9.99 7.38
N ILE A 59 3.75 -9.22 7.21
CA ILE A 59 3.68 -7.76 7.11
C ILE A 59 2.70 -7.30 8.19
N ASP A 60 3.07 -6.29 8.98
CA ASP A 60 2.20 -5.78 10.05
C ASP A 60 1.11 -4.86 9.49
N ALA A 61 1.45 -4.03 8.51
CA ALA A 61 0.48 -3.16 7.85
C ALA A 61 0.96 -2.70 6.46
N LEU A 62 0.00 -2.27 5.64
CA LEU A 62 0.21 -1.61 4.35
C LEU A 62 -0.43 -0.22 4.37
N VAL A 63 0.26 0.76 3.82
CA VAL A 63 -0.31 2.08 3.54
C VAL A 63 -0.85 2.07 2.12
N LEU A 64 -2.16 2.21 1.97
CA LEU A 64 -2.84 2.16 0.67
C LEU A 64 -3.26 3.54 0.22
N GLN A 65 -3.01 3.85 -1.04
CA GLN A 65 -3.61 4.96 -1.77
C GLN A 65 -4.93 4.52 -2.40
N ASN A 66 -5.69 5.48 -2.92
CA ASN A 66 -6.88 5.20 -3.74
C ASN A 66 -6.61 5.63 -5.20
N PRO A 67 -5.96 4.78 -6.02
CA PRO A 67 -5.59 5.14 -7.38
C PRO A 67 -6.81 5.44 -8.27
N PHE A 68 -7.96 4.80 -8.04
CA PHE A 68 -9.19 5.11 -8.74
C PHE A 68 -9.63 6.55 -8.47
N ASN A 69 -9.72 6.95 -7.20
CA ASN A 69 -10.09 8.33 -6.84
C ASN A 69 -9.05 9.36 -7.30
N MET A 70 -7.77 9.01 -7.26
CA MET A 70 -6.69 9.88 -7.77
C MET A 70 -6.89 10.17 -9.25
N GLY A 71 -7.14 9.14 -10.06
CA GLY A 71 -7.42 9.30 -11.49
C GLY A 71 -8.69 10.11 -11.76
N TYR A 72 -9.77 9.82 -11.05
CA TYR A 72 -11.03 10.55 -11.16
C TYR A 72 -10.86 12.04 -10.85
N LEU A 73 -10.23 12.38 -9.74
CA LEU A 73 -9.99 13.75 -9.32
C LEU A 73 -9.06 14.50 -10.30
N ALA A 74 -8.03 13.82 -10.83
CA ALA A 74 -7.12 14.41 -11.79
C ALA A 74 -7.84 14.79 -13.10
N VAL A 75 -8.67 13.89 -13.64
CA VAL A 75 -9.48 14.18 -14.85
C VAL A 75 -10.49 15.28 -14.56
N THR A 76 -11.16 15.25 -13.42
CA THR A 76 -12.13 16.29 -13.03
C THR A 76 -11.45 17.65 -12.94
N ALA A 77 -10.30 17.75 -12.29
CA ALA A 77 -9.54 18.99 -12.18
C ALA A 77 -9.11 19.52 -13.57
N MET A 78 -8.66 18.63 -14.46
CA MET A 78 -8.31 19.01 -15.83
C MET A 78 -9.51 19.58 -16.60
N VAL A 79 -10.66 18.91 -16.54
CA VAL A 79 -11.90 19.39 -17.20
C VAL A 79 -12.32 20.72 -16.65
N ASP A 80 -12.28 20.92 -15.34
CA ASP A 80 -12.64 22.19 -14.71
C ASP A 80 -11.68 23.31 -15.12
N HIS A 81 -10.38 23.04 -15.18
CA HIS A 81 -9.38 23.98 -15.67
C HIS A 81 -9.65 24.39 -17.13
N LEU A 82 -9.92 23.43 -18.00
CA LEU A 82 -10.22 23.70 -19.43
C LEU A 82 -11.53 24.50 -19.60
N ARG A 83 -12.44 24.43 -18.65
CA ARG A 83 -13.69 25.23 -18.61
C ARG A 83 -13.49 26.61 -17.96
N GLY A 84 -12.27 27.00 -17.65
CA GLY A 84 -11.95 28.29 -17.02
C GLY A 84 -12.26 28.37 -15.54
N LYS A 85 -12.55 27.24 -14.85
CA LYS A 85 -12.75 27.25 -13.42
C LYS A 85 -11.39 27.27 -12.68
N SER A 86 -11.39 27.86 -11.49
CA SER A 86 -10.25 27.77 -10.58
C SER A 86 -10.15 26.34 -10.03
N VAL A 87 -8.96 25.76 -10.09
CA VAL A 87 -8.65 24.47 -9.48
C VAL A 87 -7.64 24.67 -8.34
N PRO A 88 -7.74 23.92 -7.23
CA PRO A 88 -6.79 24.03 -6.14
C PRO A 88 -5.40 23.59 -6.61
N PRO A 89 -4.31 24.21 -6.12
CA PRO A 89 -2.95 23.86 -6.49
C PRO A 89 -2.52 22.48 -5.95
N ARG A 90 -3.25 21.96 -4.97
CA ARG A 90 -3.03 20.66 -4.35
C ARG A 90 -4.36 20.05 -3.92
N THR A 91 -4.55 18.78 -4.24
CA THR A 91 -5.68 17.97 -3.78
C THR A 91 -5.12 16.78 -2.99
N ASP A 92 -5.47 16.69 -1.71
CA ASP A 92 -5.14 15.54 -0.89
C ASP A 92 -6.11 14.39 -1.21
N THR A 93 -5.59 13.26 -1.63
CA THR A 93 -6.36 12.06 -1.98
C THR A 93 -6.47 11.07 -0.83
N GLY A 94 -5.80 11.36 0.28
CA GLY A 94 -5.77 10.51 1.47
C GLY A 94 -4.95 9.23 1.32
N ALA A 95 -4.80 8.53 2.43
CA ALA A 95 -4.25 7.19 2.49
C ALA A 95 -4.95 6.39 3.59
N GLN A 96 -4.96 5.07 3.48
CA GLN A 96 -5.56 4.15 4.44
C GLN A 96 -4.49 3.18 4.97
N LEU A 97 -4.44 3.02 6.29
CA LEU A 97 -3.63 1.97 6.89
C LEU A 97 -4.45 0.68 6.95
N VAL A 98 -3.90 -0.39 6.40
CA VAL A 98 -4.52 -1.71 6.35
C VAL A 98 -3.65 -2.71 7.10
N ASP A 99 -4.25 -3.39 8.06
CA ASP A 99 -3.64 -4.45 8.86
C ASP A 99 -4.57 -5.68 8.94
N ALA A 100 -4.16 -6.73 9.63
CA ALA A 100 -4.95 -7.95 9.77
C ALA A 100 -6.31 -7.73 10.46
N LYS A 101 -6.51 -6.63 11.21
CA LYS A 101 -7.75 -6.37 11.94
C LYS A 101 -8.81 -5.74 11.06
N ASN A 102 -8.42 -4.89 10.11
CA ASN A 102 -9.34 -4.15 9.25
C ASN A 102 -9.36 -4.64 7.80
N LEU A 103 -8.54 -5.63 7.46
CA LEU A 103 -8.47 -6.16 6.08
C LEU A 103 -9.84 -6.63 5.56
N SER A 104 -10.70 -7.14 6.44
CA SER A 104 -12.06 -7.59 6.09
C SER A 104 -13.11 -6.47 6.06
N ASP A 105 -12.74 -5.22 6.39
CA ASP A 105 -13.68 -4.08 6.32
C ASP A 105 -14.15 -3.89 4.87
N PRO A 106 -15.46 -3.77 4.62
CA PRO A 106 -16.00 -3.56 3.28
C PRO A 106 -15.38 -2.38 2.54
N LYS A 107 -15.06 -1.28 3.23
CA LYS A 107 -14.41 -0.11 2.63
C LYS A 107 -12.98 -0.42 2.18
N ILE A 108 -12.26 -1.23 2.95
CA ILE A 108 -10.92 -1.67 2.58
C ILE A 108 -11.00 -2.65 1.41
N GLN A 109 -11.97 -3.58 1.42
CA GLN A 109 -12.17 -4.51 0.31
C GLN A 109 -12.52 -3.78 -1.00
N GLU A 110 -13.35 -2.75 -0.95
CA GLU A 110 -13.65 -1.89 -2.12
C GLU A 110 -12.40 -1.17 -2.63
N LEU A 111 -11.51 -0.74 -1.71
CA LEU A 111 -10.25 -0.07 -2.08
C LEU A 111 -9.27 -1.02 -2.76
N VAL A 112 -9.09 -2.23 -2.24
CA VAL A 112 -8.10 -3.21 -2.75
C VAL A 112 -8.61 -4.02 -3.94
N LYS A 113 -9.93 -4.13 -4.10
CA LYS A 113 -10.61 -4.86 -5.19
C LYS A 113 -11.78 -4.05 -5.73
N PRO A 114 -11.52 -2.88 -6.33
CA PRO A 114 -12.58 -2.04 -6.88
C PRO A 114 -13.32 -2.78 -8.01
N ASP A 115 -14.65 -2.62 -8.07
CA ASP A 115 -15.46 -3.12 -9.18
C ASP A 115 -15.22 -2.26 -10.42
N LEU A 116 -14.18 -2.58 -11.17
CA LEU A 116 -13.82 -1.86 -12.39
C LEU A 116 -14.83 -2.07 -13.52
N ALA A 117 -15.54 -3.19 -13.56
CA ALA A 117 -16.54 -3.45 -14.59
C ALA A 117 -17.68 -2.43 -14.56
N LYS A 118 -18.05 -1.95 -13.37
CA LYS A 118 -19.03 -0.88 -13.20
C LYS A 118 -18.66 0.42 -13.94
N TRP A 119 -17.37 0.68 -14.12
CA TRP A 119 -16.86 1.95 -14.65
C TRP A 119 -16.31 1.83 -16.07
N LEU A 120 -15.71 0.68 -16.40
CA LEU A 120 -15.05 0.46 -17.69
C LEU A 120 -15.98 -0.29 -18.69
N GLY A 121 -17.13 -0.78 -18.23
CA GLY A 121 -18.00 -1.64 -19.01
C GLY A 121 -17.45 -3.07 -19.08
N PRO A 122 -18.24 -3.99 -19.68
CA PRO A 122 -17.83 -5.37 -19.91
C PRO A 122 -16.74 -5.47 -20.98
#